data_a96cd31c2356a914193e32356592450a
#
_entry.id   a96cd31c2356a914193e32356592450a
#
_cell.length_a   1.000
_cell.length_b   1.000
_cell.length_c   1.000
_cell.angle_alpha   90.00
_cell.angle_beta   90.00
_cell.angle_gamma   90.00
#
_symmetry.space_group_name_H-M   'P 1'
#
loop_
_entity.id
_entity.type
_entity.pdbx_description
1 polymer ?
#
loop_
_entity_poly.entity_id
_entity_poly.type
_entity_poly.pdbx_seq_one_letter_code
_entity_poly.pdbx_strand_id
1 'polypeptide(L)'
;SGYKQLNSDSTNLKNKTKFNDIMTSNSLTGFFNNGVLDSLKLSGMATTTYHVFEDSLYKGKNEASGDTIKMKFDNKELTNIYIKGGSMGEYTPDTISNKLKYPLIYSAEKIDYYVTSEETELIGNAKVNHEHTELEAGYMKVNWPKKILNALPINQDSIYKSINPKIIENGRDPMIGNEMIYNLETKRGKIIYGKTTADDGFYKGKEIRNEDNKIAYIQNSIFTTCDLDTPHFHFESNKM
;
A
#
# COMPACT_ATOMS: atom_id res chain seq x y z
N SER A 1 32.19 3.64 7.53
CA SER A 1 30.97 2.92 7.92
C SER A 1 30.61 3.32 9.34
N GLY A 2 29.64 4.20 9.50
CA GLY A 2 29.18 4.65 10.81
C GLY A 2 27.73 4.24 11.01
N TYR A 3 27.50 3.29 11.89
CA TYR A 3 26.17 2.96 12.37
C TYR A 3 25.76 3.98 13.43
N LYS A 4 24.72 4.75 13.21
CA LYS A 4 24.12 5.58 14.25
C LYS A 4 22.77 4.98 14.62
N GLN A 5 22.71 4.44 15.81
CA GLN A 5 21.51 3.86 16.42
C GLN A 5 20.67 4.97 17.03
N LEU A 6 19.45 5.16 16.53
CA LEU A 6 18.45 5.97 17.21
C LEU A 6 17.66 5.04 18.14
N ASN A 7 17.85 5.24 19.44
CA ASN A 7 17.14 4.46 20.46
C ASN A 7 15.81 5.12 20.76
N SER A 8 14.70 4.45 20.42
CA SER A 8 13.40 4.77 20.98
C SER A 8 13.17 3.87 22.20
N ASP A 9 13.18 4.45 23.40
CA ASP A 9 12.89 3.73 24.65
C ASP A 9 11.38 3.57 24.82
N SER A 10 10.80 2.52 24.29
CA SER A 10 9.44 2.12 24.64
C SER A 10 9.49 0.92 25.59
N THR A 11 9.21 1.18 26.86
CA THR A 11 9.22 0.18 27.93
C THR A 11 7.87 -0.50 28.07
N ASN A 12 7.76 -1.74 27.64
CA ASN A 12 6.63 -2.60 27.99
C ASN A 12 6.94 -3.37 29.29
N LEU A 13 6.07 -3.29 30.28
CA LEU A 13 6.30 -3.59 31.70
C LEU A 13 6.44 -5.06 32.11
N LYS A 14 6.50 -6.04 31.21
CA LYS A 14 6.71 -7.46 31.60
C LYS A 14 7.85 -8.21 30.92
N ASN A 15 8.34 -7.73 29.78
CA ASN A 15 9.62 -8.17 29.19
C ASN A 15 10.20 -6.95 28.50
N LYS A 16 11.33 -6.41 28.99
CA LYS A 16 12.06 -5.32 28.35
C LYS A 16 12.68 -5.81 27.03
N THR A 17 11.88 -6.04 26.02
CA THR A 17 12.39 -6.24 24.68
C THR A 17 12.74 -4.86 24.13
N LYS A 18 14.02 -4.56 24.00
CA LYS A 18 14.50 -3.31 23.42
C LYS A 18 14.42 -3.43 21.92
N PHE A 19 13.52 -2.67 21.28
CA PHE A 19 13.45 -2.55 19.84
C PHE A 19 14.42 -1.44 19.39
N ASN A 20 15.20 -1.71 18.35
CA ASN A 20 16.10 -0.72 17.76
C ASN A 20 15.68 -0.50 16.31
N ASP A 21 15.36 0.74 15.96
CA ASP A 21 15.18 1.12 14.56
C ASP A 21 16.56 1.25 13.92
N ILE A 22 16.70 0.70 12.72
CA ILE A 22 17.98 0.59 12.01
C ILE A 22 17.86 1.29 10.66
N MET A 23 18.88 2.05 10.31
CA MET A 23 19.02 2.65 8.99
C MET A 23 20.40 2.34 8.44
N THR A 24 20.44 1.96 7.15
CA THR A 24 21.71 1.76 6.44
C THR A 24 21.71 2.49 5.10
N SER A 25 22.87 2.93 4.65
CA SER A 25 23.07 3.54 3.33
C SER A 25 24.55 3.70 3.06
N ASN A 26 24.93 3.97 1.80
CA ASN A 26 26.29 4.32 1.44
C ASN A 26 26.70 5.70 1.98
N SER A 27 25.76 6.65 2.03
CA SER A 27 25.98 7.96 2.63
C SER A 27 24.76 8.47 3.39
N LEU A 28 25.03 9.16 4.52
CA LEU A 28 24.04 9.79 5.37
C LEU A 28 24.36 11.28 5.48
N THR A 29 23.38 12.14 5.17
CA THR A 29 23.50 13.60 5.28
C THR A 29 22.41 14.13 6.19
N GLY A 30 22.77 14.85 7.24
CA GLY A 30 21.85 15.57 8.13
C GLY A 30 21.79 17.04 7.74
N PHE A 31 20.58 17.59 7.68
CA PHE A 31 20.31 19.02 7.48
C PHE A 31 19.77 19.61 8.79
N PHE A 32 20.34 20.74 9.19
CA PHE A 32 20.01 21.40 10.44
C PHE A 32 19.52 22.81 10.18
N ASN A 33 18.48 23.22 10.90
CA ASN A 33 17.98 24.57 10.94
C ASN A 33 18.08 25.08 12.38
N ASN A 34 18.79 26.21 12.60
CA ASN A 34 19.05 26.77 13.92
C ASN A 34 19.56 25.74 14.97
N GLY A 35 20.42 24.81 14.55
CA GLY A 35 20.97 23.76 15.42
C GLY A 35 20.02 22.59 15.71
N VAL A 36 18.80 22.60 15.15
CA VAL A 36 17.84 21.50 15.26
C VAL A 36 17.85 20.71 13.97
N LEU A 37 17.80 19.38 14.07
CA LEU A 37 17.71 18.48 12.90
C LEU A 37 16.37 18.71 12.18
N ASP A 38 16.46 19.12 10.91
CA ASP A 38 15.32 19.31 10.00
C ASP A 38 15.06 18.07 9.15
N SER A 39 16.09 17.52 8.54
CA SER A 39 15.95 16.32 7.76
C SER A 39 17.21 15.47 7.70
N LEU A 40 17.02 14.17 7.47
CA LEU A 40 18.05 13.18 7.15
C LEU A 40 17.86 12.69 5.73
N LYS A 41 18.95 12.54 4.99
CA LYS A 41 18.97 11.93 3.67
C LYS A 41 19.93 10.75 3.67
N LEU A 42 19.43 9.57 3.39
CA LEU A 42 20.18 8.35 3.13
C LEU A 42 20.26 8.17 1.62
N SER A 43 21.45 7.92 1.08
CA SER A 43 21.66 7.77 -0.36
C SER A 43 22.53 6.56 -0.66
N GLY A 44 22.15 5.83 -1.71
CA GLY A 44 22.79 4.61 -2.18
C GLY A 44 22.42 3.40 -1.34
N MET A 45 21.60 2.50 -1.90
CA MET A 45 21.12 1.27 -1.25
C MET A 45 20.59 1.53 0.17
N ALA A 46 19.73 2.56 0.28
CA ALA A 46 19.18 2.97 1.57
C ALA A 46 18.15 1.97 2.07
N THR A 47 18.25 1.59 3.34
CA THR A 47 17.27 0.73 4.01
C THR A 47 16.86 1.31 5.35
N THR A 48 15.65 1.00 5.78
CA THR A 48 15.17 1.30 7.13
C THR A 48 14.42 0.10 7.69
N THR A 49 14.63 -0.15 8.98
CA THR A 49 13.80 -1.05 9.78
C THR A 49 13.21 -0.23 10.93
N TYR A 50 11.91 -0.26 11.06
CA TYR A 50 11.19 0.56 12.03
C TYR A 50 10.08 -0.27 12.69
N HIS A 51 9.95 -0.14 14.02
CA HIS A 51 8.99 -0.88 14.83
C HIS A 51 7.74 -0.03 15.09
N VAL A 52 6.58 -0.61 14.74
CA VAL A 52 5.29 0.06 14.81
C VAL A 52 4.65 -0.20 16.18
N PHE A 53 4.23 0.87 16.86
CA PHE A 53 3.51 0.83 18.12
C PHE A 53 2.21 1.62 18.01
N GLU A 54 1.16 1.12 18.63
CA GLU A 54 -0.12 1.79 18.83
C GLU A 54 -0.48 1.67 20.30
N ASP A 55 -0.70 2.78 21.00
CA ASP A 55 -0.95 2.83 22.44
C ASP A 55 0.10 2.05 23.27
N SER A 56 1.38 2.21 22.92
CA SER A 56 2.50 1.48 23.54
C SER A 56 2.50 -0.05 23.33
N LEU A 57 1.59 -0.58 22.52
CA LEU A 57 1.53 -1.97 22.13
C LEU A 57 2.25 -2.20 20.81
N TYR A 58 3.20 -3.11 20.78
CA TYR A 58 3.90 -3.49 19.55
C TYR A 58 2.93 -4.08 18.53
N LYS A 59 2.93 -3.56 17.31
CA LYS A 59 2.03 -3.96 16.22
C LYS A 59 2.72 -4.68 15.09
N GLY A 60 4.02 -4.54 14.99
CA GLY A 60 4.78 -5.17 13.92
C GLY A 60 6.00 -4.36 13.53
N LYS A 61 6.64 -4.79 12.46
CA LYS A 61 7.87 -4.25 11.92
C LYS A 61 7.66 -3.84 10.47
N ASN A 62 8.18 -2.68 10.08
CA ASN A 62 8.24 -2.25 8.69
C ASN A 62 9.70 -2.16 8.23
N GLU A 63 10.02 -2.82 7.15
CA GLU A 63 11.32 -2.77 6.47
C GLU A 63 11.12 -2.13 5.11
N ALA A 64 11.91 -1.12 4.78
CA ALA A 64 11.79 -0.44 3.51
C ALA A 64 13.16 -0.14 2.90
N SER A 65 13.22 -0.07 1.58
CA SER A 65 14.44 0.19 0.81
C SER A 65 14.18 1.05 -0.41
N GLY A 66 15.23 1.71 -0.88
CA GLY A 66 15.25 2.49 -2.11
C GLY A 66 16.63 3.10 -2.37
N ASP A 67 16.81 3.74 -3.52
CA ASP A 67 18.07 4.45 -3.81
C ASP A 67 18.29 5.62 -2.86
N THR A 68 17.21 6.28 -2.49
CA THR A 68 17.22 7.42 -1.55
C THR A 68 16.06 7.32 -0.58
N ILE A 69 16.35 7.50 0.71
CA ILE A 69 15.34 7.69 1.76
C ILE A 69 15.58 9.05 2.40
N LYS A 70 14.55 9.89 2.45
CA LYS A 70 14.57 11.19 3.12
C LYS A 70 13.57 11.19 4.26
N MET A 71 14.01 11.58 5.45
CA MET A 71 13.19 11.73 6.64
C MET A 71 13.11 13.20 7.00
N LYS A 72 11.92 13.69 7.29
CA LYS A 72 11.68 15.06 7.78
C LYS A 72 11.30 15.04 9.25
N PHE A 73 11.79 16.03 9.97
CA PHE A 73 11.54 16.21 11.39
C PHE A 73 10.92 17.59 11.65
N ASP A 74 9.98 17.64 12.56
CA ASP A 74 9.47 18.86 13.14
C ASP A 74 9.56 18.75 14.67
N ASN A 75 10.13 19.76 15.34
CA ASN A 75 10.33 19.76 16.80
C ASN A 75 10.98 18.46 17.32
N LYS A 76 11.94 17.89 16.59
CA LYS A 76 12.66 16.63 16.85
C LYS A 76 11.82 15.36 16.66
N GLU A 77 10.56 15.48 16.24
CA GLU A 77 9.70 14.36 15.93
C GLU A 77 9.71 14.07 14.43
N LEU A 78 9.74 12.78 14.05
CA LEU A 78 9.66 12.35 12.67
C LEU A 78 8.25 12.59 12.14
N THR A 79 8.13 13.32 11.03
CA THR A 79 6.83 13.68 10.43
C THR A 79 6.57 13.01 9.10
N ASN A 80 7.63 12.75 8.31
CA ASN A 80 7.48 12.15 6.99
C ASN A 80 8.71 11.32 6.63
N ILE A 81 8.49 10.20 5.94
CA ILE A 81 9.51 9.37 5.30
C ILE A 81 9.19 9.29 3.82
N TYR A 82 10.12 9.75 2.99
CA TYR A 82 10.05 9.70 1.54
C TYR A 82 11.08 8.74 0.99
N ILE A 83 10.67 7.82 0.11
CA ILE A 83 11.53 6.81 -0.53
C ILE A 83 11.42 6.95 -2.04
N LYS A 84 12.54 6.91 -2.75
CA LYS A 84 12.60 7.00 -4.20
C LYS A 84 13.66 6.07 -4.77
N GLY A 85 13.37 5.52 -5.96
CA GLY A 85 14.27 4.68 -6.74
C GLY A 85 14.25 3.23 -6.27
N GLY A 86 13.55 2.37 -7.03
CA GLY A 86 13.35 0.97 -6.64
C GLY A 86 12.68 0.81 -5.27
N SER A 87 11.73 1.72 -4.97
CA SER A 87 11.11 1.79 -3.64
C SER A 87 10.27 0.56 -3.36
N MET A 88 10.60 -0.13 -2.28
CA MET A 88 9.86 -1.30 -1.82
C MET A 88 9.89 -1.39 -0.30
N GLY A 89 8.90 -2.10 0.26
CA GLY A 89 8.86 -2.36 1.68
C GLY A 89 7.99 -3.56 2.02
N GLU A 90 8.15 -4.02 3.26
CA GLU A 90 7.39 -5.11 3.85
C GLU A 90 6.97 -4.71 5.26
N TYR A 91 5.68 -4.74 5.50
CA TYR A 91 5.14 -4.65 6.85
C TYR A 91 4.83 -6.05 7.36
N THR A 92 5.57 -6.50 8.37
CA THR A 92 5.35 -7.77 9.07
C THR A 92 4.56 -7.50 10.35
N PRO A 93 3.26 -7.84 10.42
CA PRO A 93 2.44 -7.62 11.60
C PRO A 93 2.87 -8.53 12.76
N ASP A 94 2.71 -8.04 14.00
CA ASP A 94 2.80 -8.89 15.18
C ASP A 94 1.59 -9.83 15.24
N THR A 95 1.84 -11.11 15.42
CA THR A 95 0.81 -12.15 15.34
C THR A 95 -0.18 -12.13 16.50
N ILE A 96 0.22 -11.53 17.63
CA ILE A 96 -0.57 -11.52 18.89
C ILE A 96 -1.41 -10.24 18.99
N SER A 97 -0.81 -9.09 18.71
CA SER A 97 -1.40 -7.78 18.98
C SER A 97 -2.01 -7.11 17.76
N ASN A 98 -1.80 -7.67 16.56
CA ASN A 98 -2.31 -7.10 15.32
C ASN A 98 -3.47 -7.92 14.76
N LYS A 99 -4.45 -7.23 14.17
CA LYS A 99 -5.56 -7.86 13.44
C LYS A 99 -5.14 -8.33 12.05
N LEU A 100 -4.18 -7.66 11.43
CA LEU A 100 -3.52 -8.16 10.22
C LEU A 100 -2.66 -9.37 10.61
N LYS A 101 -2.83 -10.48 9.90
CA LYS A 101 -2.13 -11.74 10.20
C LYS A 101 -1.03 -12.08 9.22
N TYR A 102 -1.05 -11.45 8.05
CA TYR A 102 -0.12 -11.73 6.95
C TYR A 102 0.72 -10.51 6.65
N PRO A 103 1.97 -10.70 6.20
CA PRO A 103 2.80 -9.62 5.72
C PRO A 103 2.14 -8.87 4.56
N LEU A 104 2.42 -7.58 4.48
CA LEU A 104 2.00 -6.73 3.38
C LEU A 104 3.26 -6.22 2.68
N ILE A 105 3.48 -6.69 1.46
CA ILE A 105 4.61 -6.31 0.61
C ILE A 105 4.13 -5.22 -0.34
N TYR A 106 4.88 -4.13 -0.46
CA TYR A 106 4.50 -3.01 -1.30
C TYR A 106 5.69 -2.45 -2.08
N SER A 107 5.42 -1.91 -3.25
CA SER A 107 6.42 -1.23 -4.08
C SER A 107 5.79 -0.13 -4.92
N ALA A 108 6.60 0.87 -5.29
CA ALA A 108 6.22 1.96 -6.17
C ALA A 108 7.47 2.67 -6.72
N GLU A 109 7.32 3.62 -7.65
CA GLU A 109 8.43 4.50 -8.04
C GLU A 109 8.81 5.44 -6.90
N LYS A 110 7.80 5.88 -6.11
CA LYS A 110 7.96 6.71 -4.92
C LYS A 110 7.01 6.24 -3.82
N ILE A 111 7.47 6.33 -2.58
CA ILE A 111 6.68 6.03 -1.39
C ILE A 111 6.79 7.23 -0.45
N ASP A 112 5.64 7.74 0.01
CA ASP A 112 5.53 8.76 1.03
C ASP A 112 4.77 8.19 2.24
N TYR A 113 5.39 8.22 3.42
CA TYR A 113 4.75 7.86 4.67
C TYR A 113 4.62 9.08 5.57
N TYR A 114 3.39 9.45 5.89
CA TYR A 114 3.03 10.54 6.79
C TYR A 114 2.81 10.00 8.19
N VAL A 115 3.76 10.26 9.09
CA VAL A 115 3.78 9.66 10.44
C VAL A 115 2.57 10.11 11.27
N THR A 116 2.23 11.40 11.23
CA THR A 116 1.13 11.96 12.05
C THR A 116 -0.25 11.44 11.65
N SER A 117 -0.51 11.29 10.36
CA SER A 117 -1.79 10.76 9.87
C SER A 117 -1.79 9.23 9.71
N GLU A 118 -0.63 8.60 9.90
CA GLU A 118 -0.41 7.18 9.66
C GLU A 118 -0.91 6.74 8.27
N GLU A 119 -0.52 7.50 7.24
CA GLU A 119 -0.91 7.25 5.86
C GLU A 119 0.33 6.96 5.01
N THR A 120 0.20 6.01 4.09
CA THR A 120 1.23 5.71 3.08
C THR A 120 0.68 5.99 1.69
N GLU A 121 1.41 6.74 0.88
CA GLU A 121 1.12 6.94 -0.53
C GLU A 121 2.16 6.20 -1.37
N LEU A 122 1.69 5.38 -2.30
CA LEU A 122 2.47 4.64 -3.30
C LEU A 122 2.20 5.30 -4.66
N ILE A 123 3.21 5.88 -5.27
CA ILE A 123 3.08 6.73 -6.45
C ILE A 123 3.90 6.15 -7.61
N GLY A 124 3.24 5.88 -8.71
CA GLY A 124 3.83 5.29 -9.92
C GLY A 124 4.04 3.79 -9.81
N ASN A 125 3.41 3.02 -10.71
CA ASN A 125 3.51 1.56 -10.74
C ASN A 125 3.33 0.91 -9.35
N ALA A 126 2.37 1.42 -8.59
CA ALA A 126 2.11 0.97 -7.23
C ALA A 126 1.62 -0.48 -7.22
N LYS A 127 2.23 -1.30 -6.37
CA LYS A 127 1.87 -2.71 -6.15
C LYS A 127 1.79 -2.99 -4.66
N VAL A 128 0.79 -3.78 -4.29
CA VAL A 128 0.59 -4.27 -2.93
C VAL A 128 0.21 -5.75 -2.99
N ASN A 129 0.97 -6.58 -2.29
CA ASN A 129 0.69 -8.00 -2.12
C ASN A 129 0.34 -8.26 -0.65
N HIS A 130 -0.82 -8.85 -0.43
CA HIS A 130 -1.32 -9.21 0.89
C HIS A 130 -1.95 -10.60 0.86
N GLU A 131 -1.29 -11.60 1.44
CA GLU A 131 -1.66 -13.01 1.38
C GLU A 131 -1.77 -13.51 -0.08
N HIS A 132 -2.97 -13.77 -0.56
CA HIS A 132 -3.26 -14.25 -1.93
C HIS A 132 -3.87 -13.15 -2.82
N THR A 133 -3.79 -11.90 -2.39
CA THR A 133 -4.34 -10.74 -3.09
C THR A 133 -3.20 -9.88 -3.63
N GLU A 134 -3.22 -9.62 -4.92
CA GLU A 134 -2.32 -8.69 -5.60
C GLU A 134 -3.10 -7.49 -6.09
N LEU A 135 -2.68 -6.28 -5.70
CA LEU A 135 -3.22 -5.02 -6.19
C LEU A 135 -2.16 -4.28 -6.98
N GLU A 136 -2.56 -3.75 -8.13
CA GLU A 136 -1.73 -2.87 -8.96
C GLU A 136 -2.52 -1.62 -9.32
N ALA A 137 -1.87 -0.45 -9.32
CA ALA A 137 -2.48 0.81 -9.73
C ALA A 137 -1.42 1.86 -10.09
N GLY A 138 -1.85 2.98 -10.66
CA GLY A 138 -0.97 4.13 -10.84
C GLY A 138 -0.64 4.81 -9.52
N TYR A 139 -1.62 4.87 -8.62
CA TYR A 139 -1.52 5.46 -7.28
C TYR A 139 -2.29 4.63 -6.27
N MET A 140 -1.71 4.46 -5.08
CA MET A 140 -2.42 3.87 -3.94
C MET A 140 -2.19 4.69 -2.68
N LYS A 141 -3.23 4.80 -1.86
CA LYS A 141 -3.17 5.41 -0.53
C LYS A 141 -3.67 4.41 0.51
N VAL A 142 -2.84 4.13 1.49
CA VAL A 142 -3.17 3.28 2.65
C VAL A 142 -3.38 4.16 3.87
N ASN A 143 -4.55 4.07 4.49
CA ASN A 143 -4.83 4.64 5.80
C ASN A 143 -4.73 3.52 6.83
N TRP A 144 -3.67 3.51 7.61
CA TRP A 144 -3.36 2.42 8.53
C TRP A 144 -4.34 2.30 9.71
N PRO A 145 -4.78 3.40 10.37
CA PRO A 145 -5.79 3.32 11.42
C PRO A 145 -7.09 2.69 10.94
N LYS A 146 -7.54 3.03 9.73
CA LYS A 146 -8.78 2.51 9.14
C LYS A 146 -8.61 1.16 8.44
N LYS A 147 -7.37 0.72 8.20
CA LYS A 147 -7.04 -0.46 7.40
C LYS A 147 -7.63 -0.41 5.98
N ILE A 148 -7.73 0.80 5.41
CA ILE A 148 -8.31 1.04 4.09
C ILE A 148 -7.20 1.39 3.09
N LEU A 149 -7.20 0.70 1.95
CA LEU A 149 -6.41 1.00 0.78
C LEU A 149 -7.33 1.54 -0.31
N ASN A 150 -7.00 2.72 -0.83
CA ASN A 150 -7.64 3.29 -2.02
C ASN A 150 -6.64 3.22 -3.17
N ALA A 151 -7.08 2.72 -4.33
CA ALA A 151 -6.29 2.64 -5.54
C ALA A 151 -6.96 3.43 -6.67
N LEU A 152 -6.17 4.24 -7.36
CA LEU A 152 -6.59 5.15 -8.43
C LEU A 152 -5.68 5.03 -9.64
N PRO A 153 -6.16 5.32 -10.86
CA PRO A 153 -5.28 5.51 -12.00
C PRO A 153 -4.43 6.76 -11.79
N ILE A 154 -3.22 6.76 -12.31
CA ILE A 154 -2.44 7.97 -12.43
C ILE A 154 -2.37 8.36 -13.91
N ASN A 155 -2.86 9.53 -14.25
CA ASN A 155 -2.69 10.13 -15.56
C ASN A 155 -1.35 10.88 -15.52
N GLN A 156 -0.26 10.22 -15.87
CA GLN A 156 1.00 10.91 -16.12
C GLN A 156 1.02 11.37 -17.57
N ASP A 157 1.43 12.62 -17.79
CA ASP A 157 1.52 13.26 -19.12
C ASP A 157 2.04 12.29 -20.18
N SER A 158 1.22 12.07 -21.18
CA SER A 158 1.40 11.51 -22.54
C SER A 158 2.43 10.40 -22.82
N ILE A 159 3.35 10.07 -21.96
CA ILE A 159 4.40 9.04 -22.15
C ILE A 159 4.04 7.72 -21.45
N TYR A 160 3.19 7.73 -20.41
CA TYR A 160 2.80 6.54 -19.68
C TYR A 160 1.32 6.21 -19.92
N LYS A 161 1.03 4.93 -20.25
CA LYS A 161 -0.36 4.44 -20.22
C LYS A 161 -0.94 4.65 -18.83
N SER A 162 -2.15 5.19 -18.75
CA SER A 162 -2.94 5.22 -17.52
C SER A 162 -2.98 3.79 -16.94
N ILE A 163 -2.47 3.61 -15.73
CA ILE A 163 -2.50 2.31 -15.05
C ILE A 163 -3.76 2.28 -14.20
N ASN A 164 -4.79 1.64 -14.73
CA ASN A 164 -6.03 1.42 -14.00
C ASN A 164 -5.81 0.46 -12.83
N PRO A 165 -6.46 0.70 -11.70
CA PRO A 165 -6.48 -0.24 -10.60
C PRO A 165 -6.89 -1.64 -11.05
N LYS A 166 -6.12 -2.64 -10.64
CA LYS A 166 -6.31 -4.05 -10.91
C LYS A 166 -6.14 -4.85 -9.63
N ILE A 167 -7.04 -5.79 -9.36
CA ILE A 167 -6.93 -6.75 -8.27
C ILE A 167 -6.99 -8.16 -8.81
N ILE A 168 -6.12 -9.02 -8.31
CA ILE A 168 -6.10 -10.47 -8.56
C ILE A 168 -6.21 -11.16 -7.22
N GLU A 169 -7.20 -12.01 -7.04
CA GLU A 169 -7.42 -12.78 -5.81
C GLU A 169 -7.31 -14.28 -6.09
N ASN A 170 -6.46 -14.96 -5.33
CA ASN A 170 -6.24 -16.41 -5.46
C ASN A 170 -5.92 -16.88 -6.88
N GLY A 171 -5.20 -16.07 -7.66
CA GLY A 171 -4.84 -16.39 -9.05
C GLY A 171 -6.01 -16.42 -10.03
N ARG A 172 -7.18 -15.87 -9.66
CA ARG A 172 -8.33 -15.76 -10.55
C ARG A 172 -8.12 -14.67 -11.59
N ASP A 173 -9.04 -14.58 -12.53
CA ASP A 173 -9.06 -13.50 -13.50
C ASP A 173 -9.09 -12.14 -12.83
N PRO A 174 -8.34 -11.15 -13.37
CA PRO A 174 -8.23 -9.85 -12.77
C PRO A 174 -9.56 -9.08 -12.84
N MET A 175 -9.87 -8.38 -11.76
CA MET A 175 -10.87 -7.32 -11.76
C MET A 175 -10.17 -5.98 -11.96
N ILE A 176 -10.61 -5.21 -12.95
CA ILE A 176 -10.02 -3.91 -13.32
C ILE A 176 -11.11 -2.85 -13.19
N GLY A 177 -10.77 -1.68 -12.67
CA GLY A 177 -11.72 -0.57 -12.55
C GLY A 177 -11.04 0.80 -12.55
N ASN A 178 -11.84 1.87 -12.41
CA ASN A 178 -11.34 3.23 -12.35
C ASN A 178 -10.90 3.62 -10.93
N GLU A 179 -11.51 3.01 -9.93
CA GLU A 179 -11.19 3.20 -8.52
C GLU A 179 -11.42 1.90 -7.78
N MET A 180 -10.56 1.60 -6.83
CA MET A 180 -10.73 0.47 -5.91
C MET A 180 -10.56 0.92 -4.49
N ILE A 181 -11.43 0.40 -3.62
CA ILE A 181 -11.34 0.52 -2.18
C ILE A 181 -11.23 -0.88 -1.61
N TYR A 182 -10.19 -1.15 -0.84
CA TYR A 182 -9.95 -2.47 -0.26
C TYR A 182 -9.68 -2.34 1.23
N ASN A 183 -10.34 -3.17 2.03
CA ASN A 183 -10.12 -3.25 3.47
C ASN A 183 -9.16 -4.39 3.77
N LEU A 184 -7.98 -4.07 4.29
CA LEU A 184 -6.88 -5.00 4.58
C LEU A 184 -7.22 -6.00 5.69
N GLU A 185 -8.12 -5.63 6.63
CA GLU A 185 -8.53 -6.49 7.73
C GLU A 185 -9.63 -7.47 7.32
N THR A 186 -10.69 -6.94 6.69
CA THR A 186 -11.87 -7.75 6.32
C THR A 186 -11.74 -8.41 4.96
N LYS A 187 -10.75 -8.00 4.15
CA LYS A 187 -10.53 -8.44 2.76
C LYS A 187 -11.71 -8.15 1.83
N ARG A 188 -12.58 -7.20 2.21
CA ARG A 188 -13.69 -6.73 1.39
C ARG A 188 -13.24 -5.63 0.47
N GLY A 189 -13.71 -5.66 -0.76
CA GLY A 189 -13.34 -4.69 -1.79
C GLY A 189 -14.57 -4.12 -2.51
N LYS A 190 -14.37 -2.90 -3.03
CA LYS A 190 -15.31 -2.21 -3.90
C LYS A 190 -14.54 -1.66 -5.09
N ILE A 191 -15.09 -1.90 -6.28
CA ILE A 191 -14.50 -1.47 -7.56
C ILE A 191 -15.54 -0.62 -8.28
N ILE A 192 -15.16 0.57 -8.72
CA ILE A 192 -16.00 1.51 -9.46
C ILE A 192 -15.67 1.39 -10.95
N TYR A 193 -16.73 1.28 -11.77
CA TYR A 193 -16.65 1.01 -13.21
C TYR A 193 -15.74 -0.19 -13.50
N GLY A 194 -16.10 -1.29 -12.82
CA GLY A 194 -15.33 -2.52 -12.86
C GLY A 194 -15.64 -3.40 -14.06
N LYS A 195 -14.61 -4.17 -14.50
CA LYS A 195 -14.75 -5.27 -15.45
C LYS A 195 -13.94 -6.48 -14.98
N THR A 196 -14.46 -7.66 -15.26
CA THR A 196 -13.78 -8.94 -14.99
C THR A 196 -14.27 -10.01 -15.95
N THR A 197 -13.56 -11.14 -15.98
CA THR A 197 -13.99 -12.36 -16.67
C THR A 197 -14.27 -13.45 -15.63
N ALA A 198 -15.25 -14.28 -15.88
CA ALA A 198 -15.52 -15.49 -15.11
C ALA A 198 -16.33 -16.47 -15.98
N ASP A 199 -15.99 -17.77 -15.91
CA ASP A 199 -16.72 -18.85 -16.60
C ASP A 199 -16.98 -18.55 -18.09
N ASP A 200 -15.96 -18.11 -18.83
CA ASP A 200 -16.00 -17.73 -20.25
C ASP A 200 -16.91 -16.53 -20.57
N GLY A 201 -17.31 -15.74 -19.56
CA GLY A 201 -18.11 -14.55 -19.71
C GLY A 201 -17.41 -13.28 -19.27
N PHE A 202 -17.80 -12.15 -19.87
CA PHE A 202 -17.31 -10.82 -19.56
C PHE A 202 -18.37 -10.07 -18.76
N TYR A 203 -17.96 -9.57 -17.59
CA TYR A 203 -18.80 -8.81 -16.68
C TYR A 203 -18.30 -7.38 -16.59
N LYS A 204 -19.21 -6.41 -16.74
CA LYS A 204 -18.96 -4.98 -16.50
C LYS A 204 -20.03 -4.46 -15.54
N GLY A 205 -19.68 -3.51 -14.69
CA GLY A 205 -20.63 -2.90 -13.79
C GLY A 205 -20.20 -1.54 -13.30
N LYS A 206 -21.16 -0.71 -12.90
CA LYS A 206 -20.89 0.58 -12.29
C LYS A 206 -20.18 0.41 -10.94
N GLU A 207 -20.56 -0.62 -10.20
CA GLU A 207 -19.96 -0.96 -8.94
C GLU A 207 -19.92 -2.48 -8.78
N ILE A 208 -18.75 -3.01 -8.46
CA ILE A 208 -18.53 -4.41 -8.10
C ILE A 208 -18.10 -4.43 -6.64
N ARG A 209 -18.80 -5.20 -5.80
CA ARG A 209 -18.43 -5.44 -4.39
C ARG A 209 -18.12 -6.90 -4.19
N ASN A 210 -16.98 -7.16 -3.57
CA ASN A 210 -16.63 -8.48 -3.06
C ASN A 210 -16.95 -8.50 -1.55
N GLU A 211 -17.88 -9.36 -1.12
CA GLU A 211 -18.23 -9.50 0.31
C GLU A 211 -17.55 -10.68 0.99
N ASP A 212 -17.27 -11.73 0.23
CA ASP A 212 -16.48 -12.88 0.62
C ASP A 212 -15.80 -13.45 -0.62
N ASN A 213 -14.72 -14.19 -0.46
CA ASN A 213 -13.96 -14.80 -1.57
C ASN A 213 -14.80 -15.62 -2.58
N LYS A 214 -16.11 -15.70 -2.41
CA LYS A 214 -17.03 -16.51 -3.23
C LYS A 214 -18.18 -15.73 -3.86
N ILE A 215 -18.50 -14.53 -3.35
CA ILE A 215 -19.68 -13.78 -3.81
C ILE A 215 -19.27 -12.37 -4.19
N ALA A 216 -19.53 -12.01 -5.44
CA ALA A 216 -19.43 -10.65 -5.93
C ALA A 216 -20.81 -10.12 -6.30
N TYR A 217 -21.15 -8.92 -5.85
CA TYR A 217 -22.33 -8.19 -6.25
C TYR A 217 -21.99 -7.14 -7.30
N ILE A 218 -22.70 -7.14 -8.40
CA ILE A 218 -22.48 -6.19 -9.49
C ILE A 218 -23.74 -5.34 -9.65
N GLN A 219 -23.57 -4.02 -9.56
CA GLN A 219 -24.64 -3.05 -9.77
C GLN A 219 -24.57 -2.46 -11.18
N ASN A 220 -25.74 -2.31 -11.83
CA ASN A 220 -25.86 -1.87 -13.23
C ASN A 220 -24.88 -2.67 -14.10
N SER A 221 -25.15 -3.97 -14.13
CA SER A 221 -24.27 -4.96 -14.73
C SER A 221 -24.62 -5.25 -16.18
N ILE A 222 -23.59 -5.52 -16.94
CA ILE A 222 -23.64 -6.06 -18.30
C ILE A 222 -22.89 -7.39 -18.29
N PHE A 223 -23.50 -8.43 -18.81
CA PHE A 223 -22.89 -9.72 -19.04
C PHE A 223 -22.94 -10.07 -20.53
N THR A 224 -21.83 -10.56 -21.07
CA THR A 224 -21.75 -11.05 -22.45
C THR A 224 -20.70 -12.14 -22.56
N THR A 225 -20.85 -13.05 -23.52
CA THR A 225 -19.82 -13.98 -23.95
C THR A 225 -19.08 -13.51 -25.21
N CYS A 226 -19.40 -12.30 -25.70
CA CYS A 226 -18.74 -11.69 -26.86
C CYS A 226 -17.48 -10.94 -26.38
N ASP A 227 -16.34 -11.22 -26.97
CA ASP A 227 -15.02 -10.67 -26.63
C ASP A 227 -14.73 -9.27 -27.22
N LEU A 228 -15.66 -8.72 -28.00
CA LEU A 228 -15.53 -7.40 -28.58
C LEU A 228 -15.74 -6.28 -27.54
N ASP A 229 -15.04 -5.18 -27.71
CA ASP A 229 -15.22 -3.98 -26.85
C ASP A 229 -16.66 -3.47 -26.88
N THR A 230 -17.31 -3.54 -28.06
CA THR A 230 -18.77 -3.34 -28.22
C THR A 230 -19.38 -4.69 -28.60
N PRO A 231 -19.97 -5.40 -27.62
CA PRO A 231 -20.50 -6.73 -27.86
C PRO A 231 -21.74 -6.71 -28.77
N HIS A 232 -21.87 -7.71 -29.64
CA HIS A 232 -23.07 -7.87 -30.52
C HIS A 232 -24.36 -8.15 -29.74
N PHE A 233 -24.22 -8.76 -28.56
CA PHE A 233 -25.32 -9.05 -27.64
C PHE A 233 -24.83 -9.00 -26.19
N HIS A 234 -25.71 -8.65 -25.29
CA HIS A 234 -25.44 -8.66 -23.86
C HIS A 234 -26.74 -8.78 -23.05
N PHE A 235 -26.60 -9.15 -21.80
CA PHE A 235 -27.67 -9.10 -20.81
C PHE A 235 -27.37 -7.95 -19.85
N GLU A 236 -28.42 -7.18 -19.53
CA GLU A 236 -28.35 -6.10 -18.55
C GLU A 236 -29.14 -6.46 -17.30
N SER A 237 -28.59 -6.08 -16.13
CA SER A 237 -29.32 -6.23 -14.87
C SER A 237 -28.95 -5.09 -13.92
N ASN A 238 -29.92 -4.59 -13.18
CA ASN A 238 -29.67 -3.58 -12.15
C ASN A 238 -28.85 -4.15 -10.99
N LYS A 239 -28.97 -5.45 -10.72
CA LYS A 239 -28.18 -6.18 -9.72
C LYS A 239 -27.94 -7.62 -10.19
N MET A 240 -26.72 -8.04 -10.09
CA MET A 240 -26.27 -9.40 -10.37
C MET A 240 -25.45 -9.92 -9.18
#